data_444ca9e6eb794a12fc1fda38d5b32333
#
_entry.id   444ca9e6eb794a12fc1fda38d5b32333
#
_cell.length_a   1.000
_cell.length_b   1.000
_cell.length_c   1.000
_cell.angle_alpha   90.00
_cell.angle_beta   90.00
_cell.angle_gamma   90.00
#
_symmetry.space_group_name_H-M   'P 1'
#
loop_
_entity.id
_entity.type
_entity.pdbx_description
1 polymer ?
#
loop_
_entity_poly.entity_id
_entity_poly.type
_entity_poly.pdbx_seq_one_letter_code
_entity_poly.pdbx_strand_id
1 'polypeptide(L)'
;NRLVRCRIDYNAETTQIQYFEYHRKIYRTFQPVIDDDIEYCLKYADRSLINTLFAQRGTCDEIIIIKNGKVTDCSIGNLIFRQGKKWYTPDSPLLLGTQREKLLQEGKIQERTIFQEDIVKFDEIKIINAMNSL
;
A
#
# COMPACT_ATOMS: atom_id res chain seq x y z
N ASN A 1 6.33 -14.32 -21.05
CA ASN A 1 5.37 -13.27 -20.62
C ASN A 1 6.08 -12.26 -19.74
N ARG A 2 6.06 -11.01 -20.17
CA ARG A 2 6.62 -9.90 -19.40
C ARG A 2 5.51 -9.11 -18.75
N LEU A 3 5.67 -8.81 -17.46
CA LEU A 3 4.83 -7.87 -16.75
C LEU A 3 5.39 -6.47 -16.96
N VAL A 4 4.57 -5.54 -17.44
CA VAL A 4 4.99 -4.18 -17.76
C VAL A 4 4.19 -3.20 -16.93
N ARG A 5 4.90 -2.28 -16.25
CA ARG A 5 4.28 -1.17 -15.56
C ARG A 5 4.14 0.01 -16.51
N CYS A 6 2.92 0.48 -16.68
CA CYS A 6 2.62 1.67 -17.46
C CYS A 6 2.46 2.85 -16.50
N ARG A 7 3.24 3.90 -16.72
CA ARG A 7 3.13 5.15 -15.96
C ARG A 7 2.56 6.22 -16.86
N ILE A 8 1.50 6.87 -16.40
CA ILE A 8 0.84 7.95 -17.11
C ILE A 8 0.93 9.21 -16.25
N ASP A 9 1.66 10.20 -16.73
CA ASP A 9 1.73 11.53 -16.13
C ASP A 9 0.96 12.49 -17.02
N TYR A 10 0.06 13.27 -16.42
CA TYR A 10 -0.78 14.18 -17.19
C TYR A 10 -1.05 15.46 -16.42
N ASN A 11 -1.32 16.52 -17.20
CA ASN A 11 -1.87 17.77 -16.70
C ASN A 11 -2.95 18.23 -17.69
N ALA A 12 -3.43 19.49 -17.56
CA ALA A 12 -4.49 20.02 -18.43
C ALA A 12 -4.10 20.07 -19.91
N GLU A 13 -2.81 20.06 -20.25
CA GLU A 13 -2.31 20.28 -21.61
C GLU A 13 -1.58 19.09 -22.21
N THR A 14 -0.92 18.26 -21.37
CA THR A 14 -0.03 17.18 -21.84
C THR A 14 -0.29 15.88 -21.13
N THR A 15 -0.02 14.77 -21.85
CA THR A 15 -0.02 13.42 -21.31
C THR A 15 1.30 12.76 -21.70
N GLN A 16 1.98 12.17 -20.73
CA GLN A 16 3.20 11.42 -20.95
C GLN A 16 3.01 9.99 -20.45
N ILE A 17 3.32 9.02 -21.32
CA ILE A 17 3.18 7.60 -21.01
C ILE A 17 4.56 6.97 -21.04
N GLN A 18 4.92 6.23 -19.99
CA GLN A 18 6.17 5.51 -19.89
C GLN A 18 5.90 4.06 -19.54
N TYR A 19 6.69 3.14 -20.13
CA TYR A 19 6.59 1.71 -19.88
C TYR A 19 7.88 1.22 -19.24
N PHE A 20 7.73 0.43 -18.18
CA PHE A 20 8.86 -0.16 -17.46
C PHE A 20 8.65 -1.65 -17.35
N GLU A 21 9.71 -2.44 -17.54
CA GLU A 21 9.66 -3.86 -17.18
C GLU A 21 9.48 -3.95 -15.66
N TYR A 22 8.48 -4.72 -15.24
CA TYR A 22 8.15 -4.84 -13.82
C TYR A 22 8.48 -6.23 -13.32
N HIS A 23 9.32 -6.28 -12.28
CA HIS A 23 9.65 -7.52 -11.60
C HIS A 23 8.94 -7.54 -10.26
N ARG A 24 8.10 -8.55 -10.04
CA ARG A 24 7.40 -8.70 -8.76
C ARG A 24 8.41 -8.98 -7.66
N LYS A 25 8.35 -8.17 -6.61
CA LYS A 25 9.18 -8.32 -5.44
C LYS A 25 8.35 -8.89 -4.30
N ILE A 26 8.93 -9.82 -3.53
CA ILE A 26 8.30 -10.34 -2.33
C ILE A 26 8.70 -9.47 -1.16
N TYR A 27 7.71 -8.91 -0.47
CA TYR A 27 7.92 -8.07 0.72
C TYR A 27 7.62 -8.91 1.95
N ARG A 28 8.62 -9.10 2.79
CA ARG A 28 8.51 -9.98 3.97
C ARG A 28 8.63 -9.23 5.28
N THR A 29 9.35 -8.12 5.29
CA THR A 29 9.62 -7.36 6.50
C THR A 29 9.09 -5.94 6.36
N PHE A 30 8.47 -5.44 7.44
CA PHE A 30 7.78 -4.17 7.45
C PHE A 30 8.20 -3.36 8.67
N GLN A 31 8.51 -2.09 8.46
CA GLN A 31 8.84 -1.16 9.52
C GLN A 31 7.67 -0.20 9.73
N PRO A 32 7.05 -0.18 10.92
CA PRO A 32 6.07 0.85 11.22
C PRO A 32 6.74 2.23 11.29
N VAL A 33 6.12 3.21 10.62
CA VAL A 33 6.58 4.60 10.61
C VAL A 33 5.38 5.48 10.92
N ILE A 34 5.51 6.32 11.96
CA ILE A 34 4.41 7.16 12.42
C ILE A 34 4.47 8.53 11.73
N ASP A 35 3.35 8.94 11.15
CA ASP A 35 3.14 10.29 10.62
C ASP A 35 1.67 10.64 10.77
N ASP A 36 1.34 11.32 11.89
CA ASP A 36 -0.04 11.67 12.21
C ASP A 36 -0.60 12.80 11.35
N ASP A 37 0.26 13.54 10.66
CA ASP A 37 -0.12 14.69 9.85
C ASP A 37 -0.25 14.34 8.37
N ILE A 38 0.08 13.12 7.97
CA ILE A 38 0.08 12.75 6.56
C ILE A 38 -1.33 12.82 5.96
N GLU A 39 -1.43 13.46 4.78
CA GLU A 39 -2.62 13.46 3.95
C GLU A 39 -2.21 13.05 2.54
N TYR A 40 -2.80 11.97 2.05
CA TYR A 40 -2.44 11.40 0.75
C TYR A 40 -3.68 10.81 0.08
N CYS A 41 -4.65 11.72 -0.20
CA CYS A 41 -5.94 11.32 -0.78
C CYS A 41 -5.84 10.93 -2.25
N LEU A 42 -4.82 11.46 -2.95
CA LEU A 42 -4.60 11.22 -4.38
C LEU A 42 -3.17 10.73 -4.61
N LYS A 43 -3.00 9.93 -5.66
CA LYS A 43 -1.69 9.41 -6.03
C LYS A 43 -0.97 10.44 -6.90
N TYR A 44 -0.24 11.35 -6.27
CA TYR A 44 0.51 12.40 -6.95
C TYR A 44 1.80 11.84 -7.58
N ALA A 45 2.24 12.49 -8.68
CA ALA A 45 3.53 12.17 -9.31
C ALA A 45 4.71 12.51 -8.39
N ASP A 46 4.59 13.60 -7.61
CA ASP A 46 5.60 13.95 -6.60
C ASP A 46 5.42 13.06 -5.37
N ARG A 47 6.41 12.24 -5.12
CA ARG A 47 6.42 11.27 -4.03
C ARG A 47 7.43 11.61 -2.93
N SER A 48 7.86 12.87 -2.85
CA SER A 48 8.94 13.25 -1.91
C SER A 48 8.63 12.88 -0.46
N LEU A 49 7.40 13.12 0.01
CA LEU A 49 6.99 12.75 1.36
C LEU A 49 7.01 11.23 1.57
N ILE A 50 6.40 10.49 0.65
CA ILE A 50 6.37 9.03 0.73
C ILE A 50 7.78 8.44 0.69
N ASN A 51 8.65 8.98 -0.16
CA ASN A 51 10.03 8.54 -0.26
C ASN A 51 10.81 8.83 1.03
N THR A 52 10.54 9.96 1.67
CA THR A 52 11.14 10.31 2.97
C THR A 52 10.72 9.30 4.05
N LEU A 53 9.45 8.92 4.08
CA LEU A 53 8.97 7.91 5.03
C LEU A 53 9.56 6.54 4.70
N PHE A 54 9.61 6.17 3.43
CA PHE A 54 10.17 4.89 2.99
C PHE A 54 11.65 4.76 3.36
N ALA A 55 12.41 5.85 3.35
CA ALA A 55 13.81 5.85 3.77
C ALA A 55 13.98 5.43 5.24
N GLN A 56 12.94 5.53 6.05
CA GLN A 56 12.95 5.14 7.46
C GLN A 56 12.75 3.64 7.68
N ARG A 57 12.67 2.84 6.62
CA ARG A 57 12.41 1.39 6.74
C ARG A 57 13.57 0.61 7.38
N GLY A 58 14.73 1.20 7.52
CA GLY A 58 15.91 0.50 8.04
C GLY A 58 16.30 -0.66 7.14
N THR A 59 16.39 -1.86 7.70
CA THR A 59 16.69 -3.10 6.96
C THR A 59 15.43 -3.82 6.46
N CYS A 60 14.24 -3.27 6.74
CA CYS A 60 12.99 -3.88 6.29
C CYS A 60 12.75 -3.63 4.79
N ASP A 61 11.90 -4.46 4.20
CA ASP A 61 11.59 -4.36 2.77
C ASP A 61 10.67 -3.16 2.47
N GLU A 62 9.78 -2.84 3.39
CA GLU A 62 8.75 -1.81 3.19
C GLU A 62 8.36 -1.19 4.54
N ILE A 63 7.54 -0.16 4.49
CA ILE A 63 7.02 0.51 5.67
C ILE A 63 5.53 0.26 5.83
N ILE A 64 5.06 0.42 7.07
CA ILE A 64 3.63 0.53 7.39
C ILE A 64 3.43 1.92 7.95
N ILE A 65 2.66 2.74 7.26
CA ILE A 65 2.41 4.12 7.70
C ILE A 65 1.32 4.11 8.76
N ILE A 66 1.66 4.62 9.93
CA ILE A 66 0.77 4.70 11.09
C ILE A 66 0.31 6.15 11.24
N LYS A 67 -0.99 6.36 11.29
CA LYS A 67 -1.60 7.68 11.53
C LYS A 67 -2.59 7.57 12.68
N ASN A 68 -2.36 8.36 13.74
CA ASN A 68 -3.20 8.38 14.94
C ASN A 68 -3.37 6.98 15.55
N GLY A 69 -2.29 6.20 15.58
CA GLY A 69 -2.27 4.84 16.12
C GLY A 69 -2.84 3.77 15.20
N LYS A 70 -3.38 4.14 14.04
CA LYS A 70 -4.00 3.20 13.11
C LYS A 70 -3.11 2.93 11.91
N VAL A 71 -3.15 1.68 11.44
CA VAL A 71 -2.50 1.26 10.20
C VAL A 71 -3.24 1.87 9.02
N THR A 72 -2.49 2.46 8.09
CA THR A 72 -3.04 3.02 6.86
C THR A 72 -2.60 2.23 5.65
N ASP A 73 -1.47 2.63 5.04
CA ASP A 73 -0.95 2.02 3.81
C ASP A 73 0.55 1.80 3.93
N CYS A 74 1.15 1.20 2.91
CA CYS A 74 2.59 1.22 2.70
C CYS A 74 2.95 2.28 1.64
N SER A 75 4.20 2.33 1.21
CA SER A 75 4.65 3.36 0.26
C SER A 75 4.13 3.17 -1.17
N ILE A 76 3.74 1.95 -1.55
CA ILE A 76 3.40 1.59 -2.92
C ILE A 76 2.00 1.00 -3.11
N GLY A 77 1.23 0.86 -2.05
CA GLY A 77 -0.11 0.27 -2.16
C GLY A 77 -0.82 0.14 -0.84
N ASN A 78 -1.97 -0.50 -0.89
CA ASN A 78 -2.73 -0.85 0.29
C ASN A 78 -2.16 -2.13 0.92
N LEU A 79 -2.51 -2.35 2.18
CA LEU A 79 -2.05 -3.52 2.93
C LEU A 79 -3.22 -4.45 3.21
N ILE A 80 -2.94 -5.75 3.20
CA ILE A 80 -3.86 -6.76 3.70
C ILE A 80 -3.15 -7.64 4.72
N PHE A 81 -3.91 -8.05 5.73
CA PHE A 81 -3.42 -8.81 6.88
C PHE A 81 -4.21 -10.10 7.01
N ARG A 82 -3.52 -11.23 7.10
CA ARG A 82 -4.19 -12.53 7.25
C ARG A 82 -4.24 -12.95 8.70
N GLN A 83 -5.40 -13.44 9.10
CA GLN A 83 -5.59 -14.11 10.39
C GLN A 83 -6.35 -15.41 10.13
N GLY A 84 -5.67 -16.53 10.32
CA GLY A 84 -6.21 -17.82 9.92
C GLY A 84 -6.40 -17.89 8.40
N LYS A 85 -7.65 -18.07 7.97
CA LYS A 85 -8.00 -18.13 6.54
C LYS A 85 -8.58 -16.83 6.01
N LYS A 86 -8.71 -15.80 6.85
CA LYS A 86 -9.35 -14.55 6.48
C LYS A 86 -8.33 -13.44 6.27
N TRP A 87 -8.60 -12.60 5.27
CA TRP A 87 -7.81 -11.42 4.95
C TRP A 87 -8.56 -10.16 5.32
N TYR A 88 -7.86 -9.22 5.96
CA TYR A 88 -8.40 -7.95 6.39
C TYR A 88 -7.59 -6.80 5.80
N THR A 89 -8.25 -5.70 5.50
CA THR A 89 -7.58 -4.47 5.08
C THR A 89 -7.94 -3.34 6.04
N PRO A 90 -7.00 -2.43 6.35
CA PRO A 90 -7.32 -1.30 7.21
C PRO A 90 -8.51 -0.49 6.68
N ASP A 91 -9.35 -0.03 7.58
CA ASP A 91 -10.52 0.79 7.26
C ASP A 91 -10.17 2.29 7.14
N SER A 92 -8.92 2.66 7.39
CA SER A 92 -8.45 4.04 7.30
C SER A 92 -7.24 4.17 6.36
N PRO A 93 -7.38 3.76 5.07
CA PRO A 93 -6.29 3.92 4.12
C PRO A 93 -6.10 5.40 3.77
N LEU A 94 -4.89 5.75 3.36
CA LEU A 94 -4.60 7.08 2.82
C LEU A 94 -5.11 7.20 1.38
N LEU A 95 -5.06 6.11 0.63
CA LEU A 95 -5.51 6.04 -0.75
C LEU A 95 -6.46 4.86 -0.93
N LEU A 96 -7.63 5.12 -1.51
CA LEU A 96 -8.60 4.07 -1.85
C LEU A 96 -8.18 3.43 -3.19
N GLY A 97 -7.32 2.41 -3.12
CA GLY A 97 -6.80 1.76 -4.31
C GLY A 97 -7.86 0.94 -5.05
N THR A 98 -7.70 0.83 -6.37
CA THR A 98 -8.65 0.08 -7.22
C THR A 98 -8.60 -1.42 -6.93
N GLN A 99 -7.43 -1.97 -6.66
CA GLN A 99 -7.29 -3.38 -6.32
C GLN A 99 -7.95 -3.70 -4.97
N ARG A 100 -7.81 -2.80 -3.99
CA ARG A 100 -8.48 -2.91 -2.70
C ARG A 100 -9.99 -2.98 -2.88
N GLU A 101 -10.54 -2.04 -3.65
CA GLU A 101 -11.98 -1.99 -3.92
C GLU A 101 -12.47 -3.26 -4.60
N LYS A 102 -11.75 -3.74 -5.60
CA LYS A 102 -12.09 -4.97 -6.30
C LYS A 102 -12.17 -6.16 -5.36
N LEU A 103 -11.18 -6.33 -4.49
CA LEU A 103 -11.13 -7.45 -3.56
C LEU A 103 -12.23 -7.36 -2.49
N LEU A 104 -12.58 -6.15 -2.06
CA LEU A 104 -13.71 -5.93 -1.15
C LEU A 104 -15.03 -6.33 -1.81
N GLN A 105 -15.26 -5.90 -3.06
CA GLN A 105 -16.46 -6.24 -3.81
C GLN A 105 -16.58 -7.74 -4.07
N GLU A 106 -15.47 -8.42 -4.29
CA GLU A 106 -15.42 -9.87 -4.49
C GLU A 106 -15.54 -10.66 -3.18
N GLY A 107 -15.56 -9.99 -2.05
CA GLY A 107 -15.63 -10.64 -0.73
C GLY A 107 -14.37 -11.37 -0.32
N LYS A 108 -13.24 -11.11 -0.98
CA LYS A 108 -11.97 -11.78 -0.68
C LYS A 108 -11.24 -11.18 0.51
N ILE A 109 -11.52 -9.92 0.81
CA ILE A 109 -10.98 -9.21 1.98
C ILE A 109 -12.12 -8.48 2.68
N GLN A 110 -11.91 -8.17 3.97
CA GLN A 110 -12.86 -7.42 4.79
C GLN A 110 -12.17 -6.22 5.40
N GLU A 111 -12.90 -5.11 5.54
CA GLU A 111 -12.38 -3.95 6.26
C GLU A 111 -12.37 -4.21 7.76
N ARG A 112 -11.33 -3.72 8.43
CA ARG A 112 -11.20 -3.80 9.86
C ARG A 112 -10.33 -2.65 10.36
N THR A 113 -10.66 -2.08 11.50
CA THR A 113 -9.76 -1.15 12.17
C THR A 113 -8.56 -1.92 12.69
N ILE A 114 -7.38 -1.57 12.21
CA ILE A 114 -6.12 -2.20 12.62
C ILE A 114 -5.25 -1.14 13.28
N PHE A 115 -4.97 -1.33 14.57
CA PHE A 115 -4.08 -0.47 15.32
C PHE A 115 -2.64 -0.98 15.20
N GLN A 116 -1.67 -0.11 15.49
CA GLN A 116 -0.26 -0.49 15.42
C GLN A 116 0.03 -1.74 16.26
N GLU A 117 -0.53 -1.83 17.47
CA GLU A 117 -0.34 -2.97 18.37
C GLU A 117 -0.98 -4.27 17.85
N ASP A 118 -1.92 -4.18 16.90
CA ASP A 118 -2.57 -5.36 16.33
C ASP A 118 -1.71 -6.06 15.28
N ILE A 119 -0.68 -5.41 14.74
CA ILE A 119 0.12 -5.94 13.63
C ILE A 119 0.68 -7.32 13.97
N VAL A 120 1.18 -7.50 15.20
CA VAL A 120 1.82 -8.75 15.64
C VAL A 120 0.82 -9.91 15.80
N LYS A 121 -0.47 -9.64 15.77
CA LYS A 121 -1.51 -10.66 15.92
C LYS A 121 -1.84 -11.37 14.60
N PHE A 122 -1.38 -10.85 13.48
CA PHE A 122 -1.65 -11.40 12.16
C PHE A 122 -0.56 -12.39 11.74
N ASP A 123 -0.96 -13.34 10.91
CA ASP A 123 -0.07 -14.42 10.44
C ASP A 123 0.76 -14.01 9.23
N GLU A 124 0.23 -13.09 8.42
CA GLU A 124 0.89 -12.68 7.18
C GLU A 124 0.44 -11.26 6.79
N ILE A 125 1.33 -10.53 6.12
CA ILE A 125 1.05 -9.19 5.57
C ILE A 125 1.39 -9.22 4.08
N LYS A 126 0.48 -8.72 3.25
CA LYS A 126 0.72 -8.56 1.81
C LYS A 126 0.40 -7.14 1.36
N ILE A 127 1.05 -6.74 0.27
CA ILE A 127 0.79 -5.47 -0.41
C ILE A 127 -0.08 -5.75 -1.62
N ILE A 128 -1.10 -4.94 -1.81
CA ILE A 128 -1.96 -4.99 -3.00
C ILE A 128 -1.94 -3.65 -3.70
N ASN A 129 -1.81 -3.70 -5.03
CA ASN A 129 -1.89 -2.54 -5.91
C ASN A 129 -2.21 -3.04 -7.31
N ALA A 130 -2.13 -2.17 -8.33
CA ALA A 130 -2.45 -2.54 -9.71
C ALA A 130 -1.59 -3.72 -10.23
N MET A 131 -0.37 -3.86 -9.71
CA MET A 131 0.58 -4.89 -10.16
C MET A 131 0.64 -6.11 -9.23
N ASN A 132 0.03 -6.03 -8.04
CA ASN A 132 0.08 -7.08 -7.03
C ASN A 132 -1.31 -7.33 -6.49
N SER A 133 -1.76 -8.57 -6.56
CA SER A 133 -3.06 -9.01 -6.07
C SER A 133 -2.90 -10.11 -5.02
N LEU A 134 -4.01 -10.44 -4.40
CA LEU A 134 -4.08 -11.53 -3.45
C LEU A 134 -3.73 -12.87 -4.10
#